data_035eb23d4ce9c2123bde402a9efe247b
#
_entry.id   035eb23d4ce9c2123bde402a9efe247b
#
_cell.length_a   1.000
_cell.length_b   1.000
_cell.length_c   1.000
_cell.angle_alpha   90.00
_cell.angle_beta   90.00
_cell.angle_gamma   90.00
#
_symmetry.space_group_name_H-M   'P 1'
#
loop_
_entity.id
_entity.type
_entity.pdbx_description
1 polymer ?
#
loop_
_entity_poly.entity_id
_entity_poly.type
_entity_poly.pdbx_seq_one_letter_code
_entity_poly.pdbx_strand_id
1 'polypeptide(L)'
;MSFSMNNIESRIARFKDLTPSKMPFVEGKLKGHQDRSNYSIVGPGVSEDTKQNVKIAEAHGFNIGAVSAAPFNGSGLHSHTTAEVFLIFSGSWR
;
A
#
# COMPACT_ATOMS: atom_id res chain seq x y z
N MET A 1 -27.19 3.08 -16.00
CA MET A 1 -26.73 3.32 -14.63
C MET A 1 -26.13 4.72 -14.56
N SER A 2 -26.59 5.53 -13.64
CA SER A 2 -26.02 6.88 -13.45
C SER A 2 -25.19 6.92 -12.18
N PHE A 3 -24.11 7.68 -12.19
CA PHE A 3 -23.26 7.89 -11.05
C PHE A 3 -23.27 9.37 -10.68
N SER A 4 -23.42 9.67 -9.39
CA SER A 4 -23.21 11.03 -8.92
C SER A 4 -21.71 11.34 -8.92
N MET A 5 -21.37 12.64 -8.92
CA MET A 5 -19.97 13.05 -8.81
C MET A 5 -19.31 12.53 -7.53
N ASN A 6 -20.06 12.47 -6.42
CA ASN A 6 -19.54 11.93 -5.16
C ASN A 6 -19.18 10.45 -5.29
N ASN A 7 -20.01 9.66 -6.00
CA ASN A 7 -19.71 8.26 -6.21
C ASN A 7 -18.47 8.08 -7.09
N ILE A 8 -18.30 8.92 -8.10
CA ILE A 8 -17.12 8.87 -8.97
C ILE A 8 -15.87 9.21 -8.17
N GLU A 9 -15.89 10.30 -7.39
CA GLU A 9 -14.73 10.71 -6.58
C GLU A 9 -14.31 9.64 -5.56
N SER A 10 -15.27 8.92 -4.98
CA SER A 10 -14.94 7.85 -4.04
C SER A 10 -14.22 6.68 -4.69
N ARG A 11 -14.24 6.58 -6.00
CA ARG A 11 -13.60 5.51 -6.77
C ARG A 11 -12.34 5.98 -7.51
N ILE A 12 -11.89 7.19 -7.24
CA ILE A 12 -10.67 7.74 -7.83
C ILE A 12 -9.64 7.91 -6.72
N ALA A 13 -8.47 7.32 -6.92
CA ALA A 13 -7.33 7.51 -6.03
C ALA A 13 -6.25 8.30 -6.77
N ARG A 14 -5.92 9.47 -6.24
CA ARG A 14 -4.81 10.28 -6.74
C ARG A 14 -3.66 10.17 -5.75
N PHE A 15 -2.50 9.81 -6.22
CA PHE A 15 -1.35 9.54 -5.34
C PHE A 15 -1.05 10.71 -4.39
N LYS A 16 -1.17 11.95 -4.88
CA LYS A 16 -0.93 13.16 -4.08
C LYS A 16 -1.85 13.28 -2.87
N ASP A 17 -3.02 12.63 -2.90
CA ASP A 17 -4.02 12.72 -1.84
C ASP A 17 -3.97 11.51 -0.89
N LEU A 18 -3.06 10.57 -1.12
CA LEU A 18 -2.94 9.36 -0.29
C LEU A 18 -2.11 9.64 0.96
N THR A 19 -2.53 9.03 2.06
CA THR A 19 -1.79 9.09 3.33
C THR A 19 -1.16 7.72 3.58
N PRO A 20 0.16 7.61 3.61
CA PRO A 20 0.81 6.33 3.84
C PRO A 20 0.86 5.95 5.31
N SER A 21 0.99 4.67 5.59
CA SER A 21 1.47 4.20 6.88
C SER A 21 3.01 4.20 6.87
N LYS A 22 3.60 4.78 7.89
CA LYS A 22 5.06 4.78 8.08
C LYS A 22 5.53 3.56 8.86
N MET A 23 4.62 2.84 9.47
CA MET A 23 4.89 1.62 10.23
C MET A 23 3.85 0.57 9.85
N PRO A 24 3.83 0.10 8.58
CA PRO A 24 2.80 -0.85 8.15
C PRO A 24 2.94 -2.22 8.80
N PHE A 25 4.15 -2.54 9.28
CA PHE A 25 4.43 -3.81 9.94
C PHE A 25 5.31 -3.59 11.18
N VAL A 26 5.15 -4.46 12.16
CA VAL A 26 5.92 -4.39 13.41
C VAL A 26 7.43 -4.49 13.13
N GLU A 27 7.84 -5.23 12.10
CA GLU A 27 9.24 -5.35 11.71
C GLU A 27 9.89 -3.99 11.38
N GLY A 28 9.09 -2.96 11.11
CA GLY A 28 9.58 -1.60 10.87
C GLY A 28 10.36 -1.01 12.04
N LYS A 29 10.32 -1.62 13.21
CA LYS A 29 11.17 -1.25 14.34
C LYS A 29 12.59 -1.78 14.23
N LEU A 30 12.84 -2.71 13.32
CA LEU A 30 14.11 -3.40 13.17
C LEU A 30 14.95 -2.75 12.09
N LYS A 31 16.28 -2.73 12.30
CA LYS A 31 17.23 -2.23 11.30
C LYS A 31 17.09 -3.02 10.00
N GLY A 32 17.08 -2.32 8.87
CA GLY A 32 16.89 -2.93 7.55
C GLY A 32 15.43 -3.01 7.12
N HIS A 33 14.49 -2.70 8.01
CA HIS A 33 13.05 -2.75 7.74
C HIS A 33 12.34 -1.43 8.04
N GLN A 34 13.12 -0.37 8.28
CA GLN A 34 12.65 0.95 8.69
C GLN A 34 12.42 1.85 7.47
N ASP A 35 11.97 3.08 7.73
CA ASP A 35 11.88 4.16 6.74
C ASP A 35 11.13 3.75 5.48
N ARG A 36 9.99 3.13 5.66
CA ARG A 36 9.09 2.73 4.60
C ARG A 36 7.78 3.52 4.68
N SER A 37 7.19 3.76 3.52
CA SER A 37 5.84 4.31 3.40
C SER A 37 5.01 3.32 2.62
N ASN A 38 3.89 2.90 3.19
CA ASN A 38 2.98 1.94 2.57
C ASN A 38 1.64 2.63 2.32
N TYR A 39 1.22 2.63 1.06
CA TYR A 39 -0.04 3.23 0.64
C TYR A 39 -1.02 2.10 0.30
N SER A 40 -2.19 2.11 0.91
CA SER A 40 -3.28 1.20 0.54
C SER A 40 -4.22 1.95 -0.38
N ILE A 41 -4.34 1.51 -1.62
CA ILE A 41 -5.09 2.20 -2.66
C ILE A 41 -6.45 1.53 -2.86
N VAL A 42 -6.45 0.23 -3.13
CA VAL A 42 -7.68 -0.55 -3.31
C VAL A 42 -7.65 -1.75 -2.38
N GLY A 43 -8.71 -1.92 -1.61
CA GLY A 43 -8.84 -3.01 -0.65
C GLY A 43 -8.03 -2.82 0.62
N PRO A 44 -8.28 -3.62 1.65
CA PRO A 44 -7.66 -3.45 2.96
C PRO A 44 -6.18 -3.77 3.03
N GLY A 45 -5.65 -4.54 2.07
CA GLY A 45 -4.25 -4.91 2.06
C GLY A 45 -3.86 -5.82 3.22
N VAL A 46 -2.58 -5.85 3.52
CA VAL A 46 -2.00 -6.73 4.55
C VAL A 46 -1.27 -5.95 5.65
N SER A 47 -1.47 -4.64 5.73
CA SER A 47 -0.81 -3.82 6.74
C SER A 47 -1.25 -4.22 8.14
N GLU A 48 -0.30 -4.24 9.07
CA GLU A 48 -0.57 -4.42 10.50
C GLU A 48 -0.98 -3.11 11.19
N ASP A 49 -0.90 -1.99 10.48
CA ASP A 49 -1.31 -0.70 11.00
C ASP A 49 -2.83 -0.57 10.90
N THR A 50 -3.52 -0.67 12.04
CA THR A 50 -4.98 -0.60 12.10
C THR A 50 -5.54 0.78 11.75
N LYS A 51 -4.68 1.80 11.71
CA LYS A 51 -5.07 3.17 11.38
C LYS A 51 -4.73 3.53 9.94
N GLN A 52 -4.24 2.59 9.15
CA GLN A 52 -3.89 2.88 7.77
C GLN A 52 -5.12 3.25 6.96
N ASN A 53 -5.02 4.39 6.25
CA ASN A 53 -6.09 4.85 5.39
C ASN A 53 -6.08 4.06 4.07
N VAL A 54 -7.26 3.63 3.64
CA VAL A 54 -7.48 2.95 2.37
C VAL A 54 -8.41 3.81 1.53
N LYS A 55 -7.96 4.26 0.36
CA LYS A 55 -8.76 5.18 -0.45
C LYS A 55 -10.01 4.52 -1.03
N ILE A 56 -9.87 3.33 -1.58
CA ILE A 56 -11.00 2.56 -2.12
C ILE A 56 -11.11 1.28 -1.29
N ALA A 57 -11.93 1.34 -0.25
CA ALA A 57 -11.97 0.30 0.78
C ALA A 57 -12.69 -0.97 0.34
N GLU A 58 -13.54 -0.90 -0.69
CA GLU A 58 -14.32 -2.06 -1.13
C GLU A 58 -13.41 -3.16 -1.67
N ALA A 59 -13.73 -4.40 -1.34
CA ALA A 59 -13.01 -5.55 -1.85
C ALA A 59 -13.44 -5.86 -3.29
N HIS A 60 -12.46 -6.08 -4.15
CA HIS A 60 -12.68 -6.37 -5.57
C HIS A 60 -12.00 -7.67 -6.00
N GLY A 61 -11.67 -8.55 -5.05
CA GLY A 61 -10.93 -9.77 -5.32
C GLY A 61 -9.42 -9.55 -5.49
N PHE A 62 -8.95 -8.32 -5.32
CA PHE A 62 -7.53 -7.97 -5.35
C PHE A 62 -7.28 -6.72 -4.50
N ASN A 63 -6.03 -6.48 -4.19
CA ASN A 63 -5.60 -5.25 -3.52
C ASN A 63 -4.57 -4.55 -4.39
N ILE A 64 -4.54 -3.22 -4.32
CA ILE A 64 -3.50 -2.40 -4.94
C ILE A 64 -2.89 -1.55 -3.85
N GLY A 65 -1.58 -1.57 -3.78
CA GLY A 65 -0.81 -0.75 -2.86
C GLY A 65 0.41 -0.18 -3.55
N ALA A 66 1.04 0.78 -2.89
CA ALA A 66 2.32 1.33 -3.31
C ALA A 66 3.23 1.40 -2.10
N VAL A 67 4.52 1.23 -2.34
CA VAL A 67 5.52 1.26 -1.28
C VAL A 67 6.69 2.14 -1.72
N SER A 68 7.14 2.99 -0.82
CA SER A 68 8.44 3.63 -0.95
C SER A 68 9.29 3.26 0.25
N ALA A 69 10.58 3.14 0.05
CA ALA A 69 11.52 2.78 1.10
C ALA A 69 12.83 3.53 0.92
N ALA A 70 13.44 3.92 2.04
CA ALA A 70 14.78 4.44 2.03
C ALA A 70 15.77 3.33 1.62
N PRO A 71 16.97 3.68 1.12
CA PRO A 71 17.94 2.68 0.72
C PRO A 71 18.23 1.66 1.84
N PHE A 72 18.42 0.41 1.42
CA PHE A 72 18.76 -0.72 2.32
C PHE A 72 17.66 -1.08 3.33
N ASN A 73 16.43 -0.65 3.09
CA ASN A 73 15.27 -1.02 3.88
C ASN A 73 14.23 -1.73 3.03
N GLY A 74 13.54 -2.67 3.61
CA GLY A 74 12.51 -3.42 2.91
C GLY A 74 11.85 -4.44 3.82
N SER A 75 11.01 -5.28 3.21
CA SER A 75 10.33 -6.36 3.91
C SER A 75 11.29 -7.48 4.29
N GLY A 76 11.00 -8.16 5.39
CA GLY A 76 11.65 -9.42 5.69
C GLY A 76 11.29 -10.48 4.66
N LEU A 77 12.08 -11.53 4.59
CA LEU A 77 11.83 -12.64 3.67
C LEU A 77 10.51 -13.31 4.05
N HIS A 78 9.61 -13.41 3.10
CA HIS A 78 8.28 -13.98 3.33
C HIS A 78 7.70 -14.51 2.03
N SER A 79 6.56 -15.19 2.14
CA SER A 79 5.82 -15.68 0.99
C SER A 79 4.33 -15.45 1.19
N HIS A 80 3.59 -15.53 0.10
CA HIS A 80 2.13 -15.42 0.11
C HIS A 80 1.52 -16.62 -0.61
N THR A 81 0.28 -16.94 -0.26
CA THR A 81 -0.51 -17.97 -0.96
C THR A 81 -1.22 -17.41 -2.19
N THR A 82 -1.17 -16.10 -2.37
CA THR A 82 -1.79 -15.39 -3.49
C THR A 82 -0.73 -14.84 -4.43
N ALA A 83 -1.12 -14.56 -5.67
CA ALA A 83 -0.22 -13.95 -6.64
C ALA A 83 0.03 -12.48 -6.31
N GLU A 84 1.24 -12.03 -6.55
CA GLU A 84 1.63 -10.62 -6.47
C GLU A 84 2.29 -10.18 -7.77
N VAL A 85 2.06 -8.92 -8.12
CA VAL A 85 2.74 -8.28 -9.25
C VAL A 85 3.35 -6.98 -8.75
N PHE A 86 4.62 -6.78 -9.08
CA PHE A 86 5.34 -5.55 -8.72
C PHE A 86 5.68 -4.77 -9.97
N LEU A 87 5.44 -3.46 -9.92
CA LEU A 87 5.86 -2.54 -10.96
C LEU A 87 6.81 -1.53 -10.32
N ILE A 88 8.04 -1.47 -10.81
CA ILE A 88 9.07 -0.59 -10.26
C ILE A 88 9.00 0.74 -11.00
N PHE A 89 8.70 1.82 -10.28
CA PHE A 89 8.65 3.16 -10.85
C PHE A 89 9.99 3.88 -10.76
N SER A 90 10.76 3.62 -9.71
CA SER A 90 12.06 4.26 -9.55
C SER A 90 12.93 3.46 -8.60
N GLY A 91 14.23 3.66 -8.69
CA GLY A 91 15.19 3.01 -7.83
C GLY A 91 15.60 1.62 -8.31
N SER A 92 16.42 0.98 -7.50
CA SER A 92 16.88 -0.39 -7.73
C SER A 92 16.33 -1.27 -6.62
N TRP A 93 15.58 -2.30 -6.98
CA TRP A 93 14.92 -3.20 -6.06
C TRP A 93 15.42 -4.63 -6.26
N ARG A 94 15.46 -5.37 -5.17
CA ARG A 94 15.82 -6.78 -5.18
C ARG A 94 14.74 -7.62 -4.53
#